data_40a8c6141417bbd74343cca86a30bf14
#
_entry.id   40a8c6141417bbd74343cca86a30bf14
#
_cell.length_a   1.000
_cell.length_b   1.000
_cell.length_c   1.000
_cell.angle_alpha   90.00
_cell.angle_beta   90.00
_cell.angle_gamma   90.00
#
_symmetry.space_group_name_H-M   'P 1'
#
loop_
_entity.id
_entity.type
_entity.pdbx_description
1 polymer ?
#
loop_
_entity_poly.entity_id
_entity_poly.type
_entity_poly.pdbx_seq_one_letter_code
_entity_poly.pdbx_strand_id
1 'polypeptide(L)'
;MNTYTITKAMIASTVAHGIRSMEEDPKRSVRRLADLGKQFSKSRFQEEVFGIMQELLENENSSYYDMVANILKNTNHEAIKEFGVNMGYASWTYGARQLRSEETKCGHALPPTLMLRYCSETSREGCDKQVLTVDAIRKLVEEGQKLGIYSYYIREVGNASDSYDMLEIMQRNPECAFIFCRAAGRLTAAQIQLLKLCRNTMTVLPADDPETALTAPMLRDQKVLFGLSMIYSAGEDNKTALENAMKSVISTEAAFFITIADESASCDEIKAAAKLCYDSRFKQEYPCFIVDYYGDTSSLFNKMVNHRELLEIGADGRIIRPLSGAGEVFPMDIPLKDALEKVMPEMDIHLIRND
;
A
#
# COMPACT_ATOMS: atom_id res chain seq x y z
N MET A 1 -23.71 -18.67 1.36
CA MET A 1 -22.82 -17.56 1.71
C MET A 1 -21.60 -18.17 2.38
N ASN A 2 -20.38 -17.95 1.90
CA ASN A 2 -19.21 -18.56 2.53
C ASN A 2 -18.78 -17.76 3.77
N THR A 3 -17.96 -18.36 4.63
CA THR A 3 -17.50 -17.77 5.90
C THR A 3 -16.75 -16.43 5.66
N TYR A 4 -16.00 -16.31 4.59
CA TYR A 4 -15.32 -15.06 4.19
C TYR A 4 -16.30 -13.90 4.03
N THR A 5 -17.33 -14.08 3.21
CA THR A 5 -18.33 -13.03 2.93
C THR A 5 -19.06 -12.56 4.18
N ILE A 6 -19.43 -13.50 5.06
CA ILE A 6 -20.10 -13.19 6.34
C ILE A 6 -19.18 -12.39 7.25
N THR A 7 -17.95 -12.86 7.44
CA THR A 7 -16.96 -12.19 8.32
C THR A 7 -16.60 -10.80 7.77
N LYS A 8 -16.38 -10.68 6.46
CA LYS A 8 -16.09 -9.39 5.81
C LYS A 8 -17.22 -8.40 6.02
N ALA A 9 -18.48 -8.82 5.85
CA ALA A 9 -19.64 -7.98 6.07
C ALA A 9 -19.78 -7.52 7.53
N MET A 10 -19.50 -8.39 8.50
CA MET A 10 -19.50 -8.03 9.92
C MET A 10 -18.42 -6.99 10.23
N ILE A 11 -17.20 -7.18 9.76
CA ILE A 11 -16.09 -6.24 9.94
C ILE A 11 -16.42 -4.90 9.27
N ALA A 12 -16.92 -4.92 8.03
CA ALA A 12 -17.32 -3.71 7.31
C ALA A 12 -18.41 -2.93 8.05
N SER A 13 -19.38 -3.62 8.65
CA SER A 13 -20.40 -2.99 9.48
C SER A 13 -19.82 -2.35 10.74
N THR A 14 -18.89 -3.03 11.41
CA THR A 14 -18.21 -2.50 12.61
C THR A 14 -17.37 -1.27 12.27
N VAL A 15 -16.60 -1.31 11.16
CA VAL A 15 -15.82 -0.18 10.67
C VAL A 15 -16.72 1.00 10.30
N ALA A 16 -17.84 0.75 9.58
CA ALA A 16 -18.79 1.80 9.22
C ALA A 16 -19.42 2.46 10.46
N HIS A 17 -19.69 1.69 11.50
CA HIS A 17 -20.19 2.23 12.77
C HIS A 17 -19.10 3.08 13.46
N GLY A 18 -17.85 2.59 13.49
CA GLY A 18 -16.71 3.32 14.04
C GLY A 18 -16.50 4.67 13.32
N ILE A 19 -16.51 4.69 11.99
CA ILE A 19 -16.38 5.91 11.19
C ILE A 19 -17.45 6.95 11.58
N ARG A 20 -18.72 6.56 11.68
CA ARG A 20 -19.80 7.47 12.09
C ARG A 20 -19.59 8.01 13.52
N SER A 21 -19.17 7.16 14.44
CA SER A 21 -18.89 7.57 15.81
C SER A 21 -17.71 8.55 15.92
N MET A 22 -16.73 8.46 15.01
CA MET A 22 -15.60 9.39 14.97
C MET A 22 -16.00 10.81 14.51
N GLU A 23 -17.09 10.97 13.79
CA GLU A 23 -17.61 12.31 13.44
C GLU A 23 -18.06 13.09 14.67
N GLU A 24 -18.57 12.40 15.70
CA GLU A 24 -19.05 13.03 16.94
C GLU A 24 -17.92 13.30 17.92
N ASP A 25 -17.01 12.34 18.13
CA ASP A 25 -15.86 12.42 19.02
C ASP A 25 -14.66 11.63 18.42
N PRO A 26 -13.82 12.27 17.60
CA PRO A 26 -12.72 11.61 16.91
C PRO A 26 -11.74 10.92 17.87
N LYS A 27 -11.33 11.60 18.95
CA LYS A 27 -10.31 11.08 19.88
C LYS A 27 -10.80 9.84 20.61
N ARG A 28 -11.99 9.89 21.18
CA ARG A 28 -12.57 8.76 21.91
C ARG A 28 -12.87 7.58 21.00
N SER A 29 -13.42 7.88 19.82
CA SER A 29 -13.87 6.83 18.90
C SER A 29 -12.74 6.09 18.22
N VAL A 30 -11.62 6.77 17.87
CA VAL A 30 -10.44 6.10 17.33
C VAL A 30 -9.78 5.17 18.35
N ARG A 31 -9.68 5.61 19.63
CA ARG A 31 -9.20 4.73 20.71
C ARG A 31 -10.09 3.52 20.89
N ARG A 32 -11.41 3.72 20.94
CA ARG A 32 -12.37 2.62 21.05
C ARG A 32 -12.29 1.64 19.89
N LEU A 33 -12.02 2.13 18.66
CA LEU A 33 -11.85 1.26 17.52
C LEU A 33 -10.56 0.43 17.61
N ALA A 34 -9.47 1.01 18.11
CA ALA A 34 -8.23 0.30 18.39
C ALA A 34 -8.42 -0.78 19.48
N ASP A 35 -9.14 -0.44 20.56
CA ASP A 35 -9.48 -1.37 21.64
C ASP A 35 -10.34 -2.54 21.15
N LEU A 36 -11.37 -2.27 20.35
CA LEU A 36 -12.20 -3.30 19.73
C LEU A 36 -11.38 -4.17 18.78
N GLY A 37 -10.51 -3.55 17.96
CA GLY A 37 -9.62 -4.29 17.08
C GLY A 37 -8.74 -5.26 17.86
N LYS A 38 -8.14 -4.84 18.96
CA LYS A 38 -7.32 -5.69 19.83
C LYS A 38 -8.16 -6.79 20.51
N GLN A 39 -9.33 -6.47 21.01
CA GLN A 39 -10.23 -7.43 21.65
C GLN A 39 -10.67 -8.55 20.71
N PHE A 40 -10.85 -8.24 19.41
CA PHE A 40 -11.25 -9.21 18.40
C PHE A 40 -10.09 -9.81 17.61
N SER A 41 -8.84 -9.47 17.96
CA SER A 41 -7.66 -10.05 17.35
C SER A 41 -7.62 -11.57 17.57
N LYS A 42 -7.29 -12.30 16.50
CA LYS A 42 -7.19 -13.78 16.51
C LYS A 42 -5.80 -14.28 16.11
N SER A 43 -4.89 -13.37 15.82
CA SER A 43 -3.51 -13.70 15.45
C SER A 43 -2.55 -12.75 16.14
N ARG A 44 -1.32 -13.22 16.38
CA ARG A 44 -0.24 -12.43 16.94
C ARG A 44 -0.03 -11.13 16.16
N PHE A 45 -0.11 -11.20 14.83
CA PHE A 45 0.01 -10.03 13.97
C PHE A 45 -1.05 -8.95 14.28
N GLN A 46 -2.33 -9.34 14.40
CA GLN A 46 -3.40 -8.40 14.72
C GLN A 46 -3.21 -7.78 16.11
N GLU A 47 -2.83 -8.60 17.10
CA GLU A 47 -2.56 -8.13 18.46
C GLU A 47 -1.43 -7.09 18.50
N GLU A 48 -0.33 -7.32 17.77
CA GLU A 48 0.77 -6.37 17.65
C GLU A 48 0.34 -5.06 16.98
N VAL A 49 -0.39 -5.12 15.85
CA VAL A 49 -0.84 -3.93 15.12
C VAL A 49 -1.74 -3.07 16.00
N PHE A 50 -2.75 -3.66 16.64
CA PHE A 50 -3.65 -2.91 17.51
C PHE A 50 -2.98 -2.47 18.81
N GLY A 51 -1.99 -3.23 19.31
CA GLY A 51 -1.16 -2.82 20.44
C GLY A 51 -0.35 -1.56 20.14
N ILE A 52 0.31 -1.52 18.99
CA ILE A 52 1.04 -0.32 18.52
C ILE A 52 0.08 0.88 18.35
N MET A 53 -1.10 0.65 17.77
CA MET A 53 -2.10 1.72 17.64
C MET A 53 -2.54 2.27 19.00
N GLN A 54 -2.78 1.41 19.99
CA GLN A 54 -3.12 1.84 21.34
C GLN A 54 -2.02 2.69 21.96
N GLU A 55 -0.75 2.23 21.89
CA GLU A 55 0.42 2.95 22.40
C GLU A 55 0.57 4.34 21.76
N LEU A 56 0.44 4.42 20.44
CA LEU A 56 0.51 5.70 19.71
C LEU A 56 -0.62 6.66 20.08
N LEU A 57 -1.79 6.15 20.46
CA LEU A 57 -2.97 6.93 20.85
C LEU A 57 -3.03 7.25 22.35
N GLU A 58 -2.08 6.79 23.18
CA GLU A 58 -1.95 7.22 24.59
C GLU A 58 -1.58 8.69 24.72
N ASN A 59 -0.79 9.21 23.77
CA ASN A 59 -0.46 10.63 23.71
C ASN A 59 -1.66 11.45 23.25
N GLU A 60 -2.30 12.17 24.15
CA GLU A 60 -3.49 13.00 23.84
C GLU A 60 -3.21 14.17 22.88
N ASN A 61 -1.94 14.56 22.73
CA ASN A 61 -1.49 15.60 21.80
C ASN A 61 -0.89 15.01 20.51
N SER A 62 -1.11 13.73 20.24
CA SER A 62 -0.65 13.07 19.03
C SER A 62 -1.21 13.75 17.79
N SER A 63 -0.34 14.03 16.79
CA SER A 63 -0.77 14.51 15.47
C SER A 63 -1.64 13.48 14.72
N TYR A 64 -1.65 12.23 15.16
CA TYR A 64 -2.50 11.19 14.57
C TYR A 64 -4.00 11.41 14.82
N TYR A 65 -4.37 12.18 15.85
CA TYR A 65 -5.77 12.62 15.97
C TYR A 65 -6.16 13.60 14.87
N ASP A 66 -5.25 14.50 14.50
CA ASP A 66 -5.45 15.42 13.37
C ASP A 66 -5.45 14.64 12.04
N MET A 67 -4.58 13.63 11.90
CA MET A 67 -4.60 12.73 10.75
C MET A 67 -5.96 12.06 10.58
N VAL A 68 -6.51 11.48 11.65
CA VAL A 68 -7.84 10.83 11.60
C VAL A 68 -8.92 11.84 11.27
N ALA A 69 -8.90 13.04 11.88
CA ALA A 69 -9.85 14.10 11.57
C ALA A 69 -9.77 14.55 10.10
N ASN A 70 -8.56 14.67 9.55
CA ASN A 70 -8.33 15.03 8.15
C ASN A 70 -8.84 13.92 7.20
N ILE A 71 -8.57 12.65 7.50
CA ILE A 71 -9.07 11.51 6.70
C ILE A 71 -10.61 11.52 6.67
N LEU A 72 -11.27 11.68 7.82
CA LEU A 72 -12.73 11.71 7.90
C LEU A 72 -13.32 12.92 7.15
N LYS A 73 -12.71 14.08 7.31
CA LYS A 73 -13.15 15.32 6.66
C LYS A 73 -12.96 15.26 5.14
N ASN A 74 -11.84 14.70 4.65
CA ASN A 74 -11.36 14.83 3.28
C ASN A 74 -11.59 13.58 2.40
N THR A 75 -12.13 12.49 2.97
CA THR A 75 -12.30 11.23 2.23
C THR A 75 -13.75 10.73 2.33
N ASN A 76 -14.23 10.13 1.26
CA ASN A 76 -15.51 9.43 1.27
C ASN A 76 -15.48 8.26 2.27
N HIS A 77 -16.44 8.19 3.19
CA HIS A 77 -16.48 7.20 4.26
C HIS A 77 -16.59 5.76 3.73
N GLU A 78 -17.27 5.55 2.60
CA GLU A 78 -17.30 4.24 1.96
C GLU A 78 -15.92 3.86 1.40
N ALA A 79 -15.14 4.83 0.88
CA ALA A 79 -13.76 4.56 0.43
C ALA A 79 -12.84 4.24 1.61
N ILE A 80 -12.94 4.95 2.74
CA ILE A 80 -12.20 4.61 3.97
C ILE A 80 -12.52 3.17 4.39
N LYS A 81 -13.80 2.83 4.44
CA LYS A 81 -14.27 1.48 4.81
C LYS A 81 -13.79 0.41 3.82
N GLU A 82 -14.03 0.59 2.53
CA GLU A 82 -13.69 -0.42 1.51
C GLU A 82 -12.17 -0.64 1.44
N PHE A 83 -11.38 0.43 1.35
CA PHE A 83 -9.92 0.33 1.34
C PHE A 83 -9.39 -0.31 2.64
N GLY A 84 -9.85 0.16 3.81
CA GLY A 84 -9.40 -0.35 5.10
C GLY A 84 -9.77 -1.82 5.33
N VAL A 85 -10.98 -2.24 4.97
CA VAL A 85 -11.42 -3.65 5.11
C VAL A 85 -10.69 -4.54 4.12
N ASN A 86 -10.46 -4.09 2.88
CA ASN A 86 -9.72 -4.87 1.90
C ASN A 86 -8.24 -5.02 2.32
N MET A 87 -7.61 -3.96 2.79
CA MET A 87 -6.24 -4.03 3.28
C MET A 87 -6.13 -4.90 4.55
N GLY A 88 -6.90 -4.56 5.58
CA GLY A 88 -6.78 -5.21 6.90
C GLY A 88 -7.34 -6.63 6.96
N TYR A 89 -8.51 -6.87 6.37
CA TYR A 89 -9.13 -8.19 6.45
C TYR A 89 -8.87 -9.03 5.20
N ALA A 90 -9.20 -8.53 4.00
CA ALA A 90 -9.06 -9.35 2.80
C ALA A 90 -7.60 -9.71 2.54
N SER A 91 -6.66 -8.75 2.61
CA SER A 91 -5.24 -9.00 2.38
C SER A 91 -4.52 -9.55 3.62
N TRP A 92 -4.43 -8.77 4.70
CA TRP A 92 -3.56 -9.10 5.84
C TRP A 92 -4.06 -10.22 6.74
N THR A 93 -5.32 -10.59 6.65
CA THR A 93 -5.90 -11.65 7.49
C THR A 93 -6.30 -12.87 6.69
N TYR A 94 -7.27 -12.72 5.80
CA TYR A 94 -7.81 -13.84 5.03
C TYR A 94 -6.83 -14.30 3.95
N GLY A 95 -6.31 -13.38 3.15
CA GLY A 95 -5.34 -13.64 2.10
C GLY A 95 -4.04 -14.23 2.64
N ALA A 96 -3.50 -13.66 3.72
CA ALA A 96 -2.31 -14.20 4.39
C ALA A 96 -2.48 -15.67 4.84
N ARG A 97 -3.69 -16.03 5.30
CA ARG A 97 -4.00 -17.43 5.65
C ARG A 97 -4.02 -18.33 4.41
N GLN A 98 -4.61 -17.87 3.31
CA GLN A 98 -4.59 -18.61 2.05
C GLN A 98 -3.17 -18.80 1.54
N LEU A 99 -2.37 -17.73 1.53
CA LEU A 99 -0.97 -17.76 1.10
C LEU A 99 -0.16 -18.79 1.88
N ARG A 100 -0.20 -18.78 3.22
CA ARG A 100 0.49 -19.80 4.03
C ARG A 100 0.06 -21.23 3.69
N SER A 101 -1.21 -21.43 3.37
CA SER A 101 -1.70 -22.75 2.91
C SER A 101 -1.14 -23.13 1.54
N GLU A 102 -1.04 -22.17 0.61
CA GLU A 102 -0.46 -22.41 -0.72
C GLU A 102 1.06 -22.59 -0.65
N GLU A 103 1.77 -21.80 0.16
CA GLU A 103 3.21 -21.95 0.43
C GLU A 103 3.56 -23.35 0.97
N THR A 104 2.74 -23.87 1.89
CA THR A 104 2.91 -25.24 2.41
C THR A 104 2.73 -26.29 1.31
N LYS A 105 1.92 -26.04 0.28
CA LYS A 105 1.68 -26.96 -0.82
C LYS A 105 2.75 -26.89 -1.91
N CYS A 106 3.23 -25.68 -2.24
CA CYS A 106 4.20 -25.48 -3.32
C CYS A 106 5.65 -25.49 -2.84
N GLY A 107 5.92 -25.25 -1.55
CA GLY A 107 7.27 -25.20 -0.99
C GLY A 107 8.04 -23.90 -1.27
N HIS A 108 7.39 -22.90 -1.83
CA HIS A 108 7.98 -21.61 -2.18
C HIS A 108 7.29 -20.47 -1.44
N ALA A 109 8.03 -19.38 -1.17
CA ALA A 109 7.46 -18.15 -0.63
C ALA A 109 6.49 -17.51 -1.64
N LEU A 110 5.38 -16.95 -1.15
CA LEU A 110 4.42 -16.23 -1.98
C LEU A 110 4.24 -14.80 -1.42
N PRO A 111 4.36 -13.75 -2.27
CA PRO A 111 4.28 -12.38 -1.81
C PRO A 111 2.84 -12.02 -1.41
N PRO A 112 2.60 -11.50 -0.19
CA PRO A 112 1.26 -11.05 0.22
C PRO A 112 0.73 -9.85 -0.56
N THR A 113 1.63 -9.11 -1.19
CA THR A 113 1.32 -7.95 -2.04
C THR A 113 2.16 -8.05 -3.30
N LEU A 114 1.55 -7.89 -4.46
CA LEU A 114 2.31 -7.70 -5.70
C LEU A 114 2.66 -6.23 -5.88
N MET A 115 3.95 -5.97 -6.07
CA MET A 115 4.49 -4.65 -6.39
C MET A 115 4.77 -4.62 -7.89
N LEU A 116 4.19 -3.65 -8.59
CA LEU A 116 4.21 -3.57 -10.05
C LEU A 116 4.65 -2.18 -10.49
N ARG A 117 5.54 -2.10 -11.50
CA ARG A 117 5.84 -0.85 -12.20
C ARG A 117 5.03 -0.82 -13.48
N TYR A 118 4.23 0.20 -13.63
CA TYR A 118 3.38 0.41 -14.79
C TYR A 118 3.87 1.59 -15.62
N CYS A 119 4.04 1.36 -16.92
CA CYS A 119 4.30 2.42 -17.89
C CYS A 119 3.14 2.44 -18.88
N SER A 120 2.48 3.59 -19.07
CA SER A 120 1.38 3.65 -20.02
C SER A 120 1.87 3.62 -21.46
N GLU A 121 1.02 3.15 -22.37
CA GLU A 121 1.37 3.09 -23.81
C GLU A 121 1.65 4.45 -24.44
N THR A 122 1.08 5.52 -23.88
CA THR A 122 1.31 6.90 -24.33
C THR A 122 2.62 7.48 -23.83
N SER A 123 3.25 6.85 -22.84
CA SER A 123 4.44 7.34 -22.13
C SER A 123 5.73 6.63 -22.54
N ARG A 124 5.84 6.14 -23.77
CA ARG A 124 6.93 5.27 -24.27
C ARG A 124 8.34 5.87 -24.25
N GLU A 125 8.51 7.16 -24.04
CA GLU A 125 9.83 7.77 -23.89
C GLU A 125 10.45 7.33 -22.55
N GLY A 126 11.42 6.39 -22.61
CA GLY A 126 12.15 5.86 -21.47
C GLY A 126 11.85 4.40 -21.10
N CYS A 127 10.88 3.74 -21.74
CA CYS A 127 10.61 2.31 -21.59
C CYS A 127 10.94 1.57 -22.90
N ASP A 128 12.18 1.10 -23.04
CA ASP A 128 12.66 0.42 -24.27
C ASP A 128 11.88 -0.87 -24.62
N LYS A 129 11.25 -1.51 -23.66
CA LYS A 129 10.36 -2.67 -23.85
C LYS A 129 9.28 -2.68 -22.77
N GLN A 130 8.05 -2.43 -23.15
CA GLN A 130 6.93 -2.68 -22.27
C GLN A 130 6.52 -4.16 -22.37
N VAL A 131 6.76 -4.90 -21.31
CA VAL A 131 6.33 -6.30 -21.16
C VAL A 131 5.12 -6.36 -20.23
N LEU A 132 5.08 -5.53 -19.19
CA LEU A 132 3.96 -5.48 -18.24
C LEU A 132 2.84 -4.58 -18.80
N THR A 133 2.05 -5.15 -19.71
CA THR A 133 0.88 -4.49 -20.31
C THR A 133 -0.28 -4.41 -19.31
N VAL A 134 -1.27 -3.57 -19.61
CA VAL A 134 -2.53 -3.51 -18.85
C VAL A 134 -3.23 -4.87 -18.76
N ASP A 135 -3.25 -5.63 -19.85
CA ASP A 135 -3.81 -6.99 -19.87
C ASP A 135 -3.02 -7.97 -19.02
N ALA A 136 -1.69 -7.85 -19.00
CA ALA A 136 -0.85 -8.64 -18.10
C ALA A 136 -1.13 -8.31 -16.64
N ILE A 137 -1.27 -7.03 -16.27
CA ILE A 137 -1.63 -6.60 -14.92
C ILE A 137 -3.02 -7.13 -14.53
N ARG A 138 -4.00 -7.06 -15.45
CA ARG A 138 -5.34 -7.61 -15.22
C ARG A 138 -5.27 -9.10 -14.87
N LYS A 139 -4.52 -9.87 -15.68
CA LYS A 139 -4.30 -11.30 -15.45
C LYS A 139 -3.61 -11.56 -14.10
N LEU A 140 -2.56 -10.79 -13.76
CA LEU A 140 -1.86 -10.90 -12.47
C LEU A 140 -2.79 -10.64 -11.28
N VAL A 141 -3.70 -9.68 -11.38
CA VAL A 141 -4.70 -9.38 -10.33
C VAL A 141 -5.71 -10.53 -10.18
N GLU A 142 -6.23 -11.05 -11.29
CA GLU A 142 -7.19 -12.16 -11.27
C GLU A 142 -6.59 -13.47 -10.74
N GLU A 143 -5.36 -13.78 -11.11
CA GLU A 143 -4.65 -14.97 -10.65
C GLU A 143 -4.16 -14.81 -9.21
N GLY A 144 -3.70 -13.60 -8.85
CA GLY A 144 -3.29 -13.27 -7.49
C GLY A 144 -4.40 -13.47 -6.47
N GLN A 145 -5.62 -13.05 -6.77
CA GLN A 145 -6.77 -13.28 -5.89
C GLN A 145 -7.03 -14.77 -5.62
N LYS A 146 -6.78 -15.65 -6.61
CA LYS A 146 -6.93 -17.10 -6.43
C LYS A 146 -5.90 -17.68 -5.46
N LEU A 147 -4.72 -17.06 -5.36
CA LEU A 147 -3.64 -17.43 -4.43
C LEU A 147 -3.85 -16.82 -3.02
N GLY A 148 -4.64 -15.76 -2.89
CA GLY A 148 -4.81 -15.02 -1.64
C GLY A 148 -4.15 -13.63 -1.65
N ILE A 149 -3.70 -13.15 -2.80
CA ILE A 149 -3.12 -11.81 -2.95
C ILE A 149 -4.25 -10.82 -3.20
N TYR A 150 -4.54 -9.96 -2.22
CA TYR A 150 -5.62 -8.96 -2.27
C TYR A 150 -5.10 -7.52 -2.14
N SER A 151 -3.79 -7.29 -2.12
CA SER A 151 -3.20 -5.96 -2.15
C SER A 151 -2.19 -5.84 -3.29
N TYR A 152 -2.21 -4.68 -3.94
CA TYR A 152 -1.38 -4.37 -5.10
C TYR A 152 -0.81 -2.97 -4.94
N TYR A 153 0.53 -2.87 -5.01
CA TYR A 153 1.23 -1.60 -5.06
C TYR A 153 1.65 -1.37 -6.50
N ILE A 154 1.02 -0.39 -7.14
CA ILE A 154 1.26 -0.08 -8.54
C ILE A 154 1.93 1.28 -8.62
N ARG A 155 3.16 1.30 -9.13
CA ARG A 155 3.93 2.50 -9.33
C ARG A 155 3.99 2.84 -10.81
N GLU A 156 3.42 3.98 -11.18
CA GLU A 156 3.53 4.53 -12.51
C GLU A 156 4.96 5.01 -12.73
N VAL A 157 5.56 4.66 -13.86
CA VAL A 157 6.91 5.07 -14.26
C VAL A 157 6.86 5.71 -15.64
N GLY A 158 7.86 6.54 -15.96
CA GLY A 158 7.89 7.33 -17.19
C GLY A 158 7.08 8.62 -17.08
N ASN A 159 6.67 9.19 -18.23
CA ASN A 159 5.89 10.42 -18.23
C ASN A 159 4.44 10.15 -17.79
N ALA A 160 3.85 11.10 -17.05
CA ALA A 160 2.47 11.00 -16.61
C ALA A 160 1.51 10.78 -17.77
N SER A 161 0.62 9.83 -17.60
CA SER A 161 -0.30 9.41 -18.64
C SER A 161 -1.74 9.41 -18.18
N ASP A 162 -2.63 9.12 -19.09
CA ASP A 162 -4.06 9.09 -18.80
C ASP A 162 -4.48 7.97 -17.82
N SER A 163 -3.72 6.86 -17.74
CA SER A 163 -3.91 5.74 -16.78
C SER A 163 -5.36 5.26 -16.57
N TYR A 164 -6.25 5.52 -17.52
CA TYR A 164 -7.66 5.15 -17.42
C TYR A 164 -7.86 3.65 -17.29
N ASP A 165 -7.07 2.87 -18.04
CA ASP A 165 -7.13 1.42 -18.02
C ASP A 165 -6.77 0.84 -16.65
N MET A 166 -5.82 1.47 -15.95
CA MET A 166 -5.45 1.08 -14.58
C MET A 166 -6.58 1.34 -13.61
N LEU A 167 -7.28 2.48 -13.73
CA LEU A 167 -8.43 2.80 -12.90
C LEU A 167 -9.59 1.82 -13.14
N GLU A 168 -9.77 1.37 -14.38
CA GLU A 168 -10.75 0.32 -14.71
C GLU A 168 -10.41 -1.02 -14.03
N ILE A 169 -9.14 -1.44 -14.03
CA ILE A 169 -8.71 -2.66 -13.31
C ILE A 169 -9.05 -2.53 -11.82
N MET A 170 -8.73 -1.40 -11.19
CA MET A 170 -8.99 -1.16 -9.77
C MET A 170 -10.49 -1.23 -9.45
N GLN A 171 -11.32 -0.59 -10.29
CA GLN A 171 -12.77 -0.59 -10.12
C GLN A 171 -13.40 -1.98 -10.31
N ARG A 172 -12.88 -2.79 -11.24
CA ARG A 172 -13.37 -4.15 -11.50
C ARG A 172 -12.97 -5.19 -10.45
N ASN A 173 -12.03 -4.85 -9.56
CA ASN A 173 -11.57 -5.73 -8.50
C ASN A 173 -11.87 -5.18 -7.10
N PRO A 174 -13.17 -5.06 -6.72
CA PRO A 174 -13.58 -4.39 -5.48
C PRO A 174 -13.16 -5.11 -4.20
N GLU A 175 -12.72 -6.37 -4.30
CA GLU A 175 -12.22 -7.14 -3.16
C GLU A 175 -10.74 -6.83 -2.83
N CYS A 176 -10.01 -6.18 -3.76
CA CYS A 176 -8.61 -5.84 -3.61
C CYS A 176 -8.42 -4.43 -3.06
N ALA A 177 -7.26 -4.17 -2.43
CA ALA A 177 -6.79 -2.85 -2.10
C ALA A 177 -5.64 -2.45 -3.03
N PHE A 178 -5.72 -1.24 -3.57
CA PHE A 178 -4.69 -0.71 -4.47
C PHE A 178 -4.03 0.52 -3.88
N ILE A 179 -2.69 0.56 -3.89
CA ILE A 179 -1.89 1.77 -3.68
C ILE A 179 -1.32 2.14 -5.03
N PHE A 180 -1.79 3.26 -5.58
CA PHE A 180 -1.43 3.72 -6.92
C PHE A 180 -0.56 4.96 -6.85
N CYS A 181 0.76 4.76 -6.93
CA CYS A 181 1.75 5.83 -6.96
C CYS A 181 1.87 6.40 -8.37
N ARG A 182 1.53 7.68 -8.51
CA ARG A 182 1.58 8.41 -9.77
C ARG A 182 2.99 8.90 -10.07
N ALA A 183 3.32 8.96 -11.36
CA ALA A 183 4.57 9.54 -11.83
C ALA A 183 4.57 11.09 -11.82
N ALA A 184 3.39 11.72 -11.81
CA ALA A 184 3.25 13.18 -11.74
C ALA A 184 2.11 13.61 -10.82
N GLY A 185 2.24 14.83 -10.29
CA GLY A 185 1.28 15.45 -9.39
C GLY A 185 0.00 15.92 -10.07
N ARG A 186 0.04 16.18 -11.38
CA ARG A 186 -1.11 16.68 -12.12
C ARG A 186 -2.13 15.59 -12.42
N LEU A 187 -3.39 15.86 -12.11
CA LEU A 187 -4.55 15.04 -12.48
C LEU A 187 -5.57 15.90 -13.23
N THR A 188 -6.19 15.32 -14.25
CA THR A 188 -7.34 15.95 -14.92
C THR A 188 -8.61 15.77 -14.09
N ALA A 189 -9.60 16.64 -14.30
CA ALA A 189 -10.90 16.51 -13.66
C ALA A 189 -11.57 15.14 -13.94
N ALA A 190 -11.38 14.60 -15.16
CA ALA A 190 -11.91 13.29 -15.54
C ALA A 190 -11.24 12.16 -14.75
N GLN A 191 -9.91 12.19 -14.56
CA GLN A 191 -9.18 11.22 -13.73
C GLN A 191 -9.66 11.28 -12.27
N ILE A 192 -9.85 12.47 -11.70
CA ILE A 192 -10.35 12.63 -10.34
C ILE A 192 -11.77 12.05 -10.19
N GLN A 193 -12.65 12.22 -11.18
CA GLN A 193 -13.98 11.62 -11.16
C GLN A 193 -13.92 10.08 -11.19
N LEU A 194 -13.00 9.49 -11.95
CA LEU A 194 -12.80 8.04 -11.96
C LEU A 194 -12.21 7.54 -10.64
N LEU A 195 -11.21 8.22 -10.08
CA LEU A 195 -10.64 7.90 -8.77
C LEU A 195 -11.68 7.91 -7.66
N LYS A 196 -12.64 8.83 -7.71
CA LYS A 196 -13.78 8.87 -6.79
C LYS A 196 -14.63 7.59 -6.83
N LEU A 197 -14.68 6.89 -7.97
CA LEU A 197 -15.38 5.62 -8.12
C LEU A 197 -14.54 4.42 -7.65
N CYS A 198 -13.21 4.55 -7.61
CA CYS A 198 -12.27 3.52 -7.15
C CYS A 198 -12.12 3.56 -5.62
N ARG A 199 -13.17 3.17 -4.88
CA ARG A 199 -13.23 3.26 -3.41
C ARG A 199 -12.22 2.37 -2.69
N ASN A 200 -11.67 1.41 -3.38
CA ASN A 200 -10.66 0.46 -2.90
C ASN A 200 -9.22 0.89 -3.21
N THR A 201 -9.04 2.16 -3.60
CA THR A 201 -7.74 2.68 -4.06
C THR A 201 -7.31 3.89 -3.24
N MET A 202 -6.04 3.91 -2.84
CA MET A 202 -5.34 5.10 -2.38
C MET A 202 -4.45 5.60 -3.51
N THR A 203 -4.72 6.81 -4.00
CA THR A 203 -3.87 7.49 -4.99
C THR A 203 -2.72 8.19 -4.28
N VAL A 204 -1.50 8.03 -4.75
CA VAL A 204 -0.31 8.63 -4.15
C VAL A 204 0.36 9.55 -5.16
N LEU A 205 0.52 10.83 -4.80
CA LEU A 205 1.13 11.85 -5.65
C LEU A 205 2.58 12.12 -5.26
N PRO A 206 3.48 12.45 -6.19
CA PRO A 206 4.85 12.82 -5.86
C PRO A 206 4.87 14.16 -5.10
N ALA A 207 5.50 14.17 -3.93
CA ALA A 207 5.54 15.33 -3.03
C ALA A 207 6.44 16.47 -3.55
N ASP A 208 7.40 16.14 -4.39
CA ASP A 208 8.38 17.02 -5.03
C ASP A 208 7.87 17.64 -6.36
N ASP A 209 6.72 17.20 -6.86
CA ASP A 209 6.08 17.82 -8.02
C ASP A 209 5.21 19.02 -7.60
N PRO A 210 5.49 20.24 -8.09
CA PRO A 210 4.70 21.42 -7.73
C PRO A 210 3.22 21.32 -8.12
N GLU A 211 2.85 20.53 -9.13
CA GLU A 211 1.46 20.29 -9.52
C GLU A 211 0.67 19.55 -8.43
N THR A 212 1.34 18.82 -7.55
CA THR A 212 0.72 18.14 -6.41
C THR A 212 0.02 19.12 -5.47
N ALA A 213 0.60 20.30 -5.22
CA ALA A 213 -0.01 21.31 -4.38
C ALA A 213 -1.32 21.87 -4.97
N LEU A 214 -1.46 21.84 -6.29
CA LEU A 214 -2.68 22.26 -7.01
C LEU A 214 -3.73 21.13 -7.06
N THR A 215 -3.28 19.89 -7.14
CA THR A 215 -4.15 18.70 -7.27
C THR A 215 -4.72 18.27 -5.92
N ALA A 216 -3.97 18.38 -4.83
CA ALA A 216 -4.40 17.92 -3.51
C ALA A 216 -5.74 18.55 -3.03
N PRO A 217 -5.97 19.87 -3.16
CA PRO A 217 -7.27 20.47 -2.87
C PRO A 217 -8.40 19.86 -3.69
N MET A 218 -8.17 19.58 -4.97
CA MET A 218 -9.19 18.98 -5.85
C MET A 218 -9.56 17.56 -5.40
N LEU A 219 -8.59 16.76 -4.95
CA LEU A 219 -8.84 15.42 -4.40
C LEU A 219 -9.65 15.50 -3.09
N ARG A 220 -9.33 16.45 -2.21
CA ARG A 220 -10.10 16.70 -0.98
C ARG A 220 -11.54 17.08 -1.27
N ASP A 221 -11.76 18.02 -2.20
CA ASP A 221 -13.11 18.47 -2.59
C ASP A 221 -13.95 17.33 -3.16
N GLN A 222 -13.33 16.40 -3.88
CA GLN A 222 -13.98 15.20 -4.42
C GLN A 222 -13.96 14.00 -3.46
N LYS A 223 -13.43 14.17 -2.24
CA LYS A 223 -13.40 13.13 -1.20
C LYS A 223 -12.66 11.85 -1.63
N VAL A 224 -11.58 12.00 -2.37
CA VAL A 224 -10.72 10.89 -2.82
C VAL A 224 -9.66 10.59 -1.75
N LEU A 225 -9.47 9.31 -1.40
CA LEU A 225 -8.38 8.89 -0.52
C LEU A 225 -7.04 9.07 -1.24
N PHE A 226 -6.14 9.86 -0.66
CA PHE A 226 -4.83 10.08 -1.25
C PHE A 226 -3.70 10.16 -0.22
N GLY A 227 -2.49 9.93 -0.70
CA GLY A 227 -1.23 10.08 0.01
C GLY A 227 -0.22 10.83 -0.85
N LEU A 228 0.97 11.04 -0.29
CA LEU A 228 2.12 11.58 -0.99
C LEU A 228 3.25 10.55 -1.01
N SER A 229 4.16 10.66 -1.97
CA SER A 229 5.40 9.89 -2.00
C SER A 229 6.59 10.74 -2.38
N MET A 230 7.77 10.27 -1.99
CA MET A 230 9.03 10.78 -2.50
C MET A 230 9.98 9.64 -2.82
N ILE A 231 10.52 9.67 -4.03
CA ILE A 231 11.59 8.76 -4.47
C ILE A 231 12.91 9.42 -4.14
N TYR A 232 13.84 8.68 -3.55
CA TYR A 232 15.19 9.16 -3.24
C TYR A 232 16.26 8.25 -3.86
N SER A 233 17.37 8.86 -4.31
CA SER A 233 18.44 8.26 -5.10
C SER A 233 19.81 8.43 -4.44
N ALA A 234 20.85 7.80 -4.98
CA ALA A 234 22.22 7.98 -4.51
C ALA A 234 22.73 9.39 -4.69
N GLY A 235 23.54 9.86 -3.71
CA GLY A 235 24.32 11.09 -3.82
C GLY A 235 23.60 12.39 -3.57
N GLU A 236 22.36 12.36 -3.11
CA GLU A 236 21.55 13.52 -2.74
C GLU A 236 21.56 13.72 -1.20
N ASP A 237 21.27 14.93 -0.74
CA ASP A 237 20.92 15.16 0.68
C ASP A 237 19.50 14.64 0.94
N ASN A 238 19.36 13.33 0.90
CA ASN A 238 18.09 12.63 1.05
C ASN A 238 17.39 12.96 2.36
N LYS A 239 18.13 13.20 3.44
CA LYS A 239 17.53 13.52 4.72
C LYS A 239 16.77 14.84 4.67
N THR A 240 17.42 15.92 4.26
CA THR A 240 16.80 17.24 4.15
C THR A 240 15.68 17.25 3.11
N ALA A 241 15.87 16.57 1.98
CA ALA A 241 14.86 16.46 0.94
C ALA A 241 13.60 15.73 1.44
N LEU A 242 13.75 14.58 2.11
CA LEU A 242 12.63 13.81 2.69
C LEU A 242 11.92 14.60 3.80
N GLU A 243 12.66 15.26 4.71
CA GLU A 243 12.06 16.09 5.76
C GLU A 243 11.24 17.26 5.17
N ASN A 244 11.72 17.89 4.10
CA ASN A 244 10.97 18.96 3.43
C ASN A 244 9.73 18.42 2.70
N ALA A 245 9.85 17.28 2.04
CA ALA A 245 8.72 16.62 1.39
C ALA A 245 7.65 16.18 2.41
N MET A 246 8.05 15.64 3.57
CA MET A 246 7.13 15.28 4.65
C MET A 246 6.34 16.47 5.17
N LYS A 247 6.93 17.68 5.22
CA LYS A 247 6.23 18.91 5.64
C LYS A 247 5.07 19.28 4.72
N SER A 248 5.11 18.89 3.45
CA SER A 248 4.03 19.16 2.49
C SER A 248 2.69 18.51 2.87
N VAL A 249 2.75 17.44 3.71
CA VAL A 249 1.55 16.79 4.28
C VAL A 249 0.67 17.77 5.06
N ILE A 250 1.29 18.73 5.77
CA ILE A 250 0.56 19.69 6.59
C ILE A 250 -0.38 20.56 5.73
N SER A 251 0.09 21.02 4.57
CA SER A 251 -0.71 21.85 3.65
C SER A 251 -1.66 21.04 2.77
N THR A 252 -1.26 19.83 2.39
CA THR A 252 -2.08 18.96 1.53
C THR A 252 -3.13 18.17 2.30
N GLU A 253 -2.94 17.98 3.63
CA GLU A 253 -3.76 17.10 4.48
C GLU A 253 -3.83 15.66 3.94
N ALA A 254 -2.72 15.17 3.35
CA ALA A 254 -2.62 13.81 2.85
C ALA A 254 -2.61 12.79 3.99
N ALA A 255 -3.27 11.63 3.78
CA ALA A 255 -3.41 10.60 4.82
C ALA A 255 -2.10 9.82 5.07
N PHE A 256 -1.27 9.66 4.03
CA PHE A 256 -0.05 8.87 4.04
C PHE A 256 1.09 9.60 3.34
N PHE A 257 2.32 9.32 3.80
CA PHE A 257 3.53 9.70 3.11
C PHE A 257 4.42 8.46 2.90
N ILE A 258 4.81 8.16 1.67
CA ILE A 258 5.56 6.95 1.31
C ILE A 258 6.95 7.35 0.80
N THR A 259 8.01 6.88 1.47
CA THR A 259 9.38 7.01 0.97
C THR A 259 9.74 5.80 0.14
N ILE A 260 10.31 6.01 -1.04
CA ILE A 260 10.63 4.95 -2.00
C ILE A 260 12.12 5.08 -2.38
N ALA A 261 12.92 4.06 -2.08
CA ALA A 261 14.29 4.00 -2.56
C ALA A 261 14.32 3.74 -4.07
N ASP A 262 15.10 4.53 -4.79
CA ASP A 262 15.47 4.22 -6.17
C ASP A 262 16.51 3.09 -6.22
N GLU A 263 16.68 2.47 -7.39
CA GLU A 263 17.65 1.37 -7.57
C GLU A 263 19.11 1.80 -7.33
N SER A 264 19.40 3.09 -7.46
CA SER A 264 20.73 3.65 -7.22
C SER A 264 21.03 3.91 -5.73
N ALA A 265 19.99 3.95 -4.87
CA ALA A 265 20.15 4.25 -3.45
C ALA A 265 21.04 3.21 -2.74
N SER A 266 22.06 3.67 -2.03
CA SER A 266 22.97 2.81 -1.27
C SER A 266 22.28 2.22 -0.02
N CYS A 267 22.84 1.13 0.50
CA CYS A 267 22.35 0.53 1.74
C CYS A 267 22.33 1.50 2.93
N ASP A 268 23.27 2.45 2.99
CA ASP A 268 23.34 3.40 4.10
C ASP A 268 22.28 4.51 3.96
N GLU A 269 21.98 4.95 2.74
CA GLU A 269 20.87 5.87 2.45
C GLU A 269 19.51 5.22 2.75
N ILE A 270 19.33 3.96 2.38
CA ILE A 270 18.11 3.19 2.71
C ILE A 270 17.92 3.10 4.23
N LYS A 271 18.99 2.74 4.98
CA LYS A 271 18.93 2.68 6.45
C LYS A 271 18.65 4.05 7.08
N ALA A 272 19.24 5.12 6.53
CA ALA A 272 19.03 6.49 7.02
C ALA A 272 17.56 6.93 6.79
N ALA A 273 17.00 6.67 5.61
CA ALA A 273 15.61 6.97 5.30
C ALA A 273 14.64 6.14 6.15
N ALA A 274 14.89 4.84 6.32
CA ALA A 274 14.09 3.97 7.19
C ALA A 274 14.10 4.46 8.65
N LYS A 275 15.29 4.88 9.15
CA LYS A 275 15.41 5.48 10.48
C LYS A 275 14.64 6.79 10.59
N LEU A 276 14.70 7.67 9.59
CA LEU A 276 13.93 8.91 9.56
C LEU A 276 12.43 8.63 9.61
N CYS A 277 11.93 7.68 8.83
CA CYS A 277 10.53 7.26 8.84
C CYS A 277 10.11 6.76 10.23
N TYR A 278 10.93 5.88 10.83
CA TYR A 278 10.67 5.35 12.17
C TYR A 278 10.64 6.44 13.24
N ASP A 279 11.66 7.31 13.27
CA ASP A 279 11.79 8.40 14.24
C ASP A 279 10.59 9.37 14.14
N SER A 280 10.19 9.75 12.91
CA SER A 280 9.05 10.65 12.68
C SER A 280 7.72 10.02 13.10
N ARG A 281 7.52 8.71 12.87
CA ARG A 281 6.34 7.98 13.37
C ARG A 281 6.32 7.90 14.88
N PHE A 282 7.45 7.55 15.50
CA PHE A 282 7.56 7.42 16.95
C PHE A 282 7.28 8.76 17.65
N LYS A 283 7.81 9.85 17.12
CA LYS A 283 7.58 11.19 17.62
C LYS A 283 6.22 11.76 17.26
N GLN A 284 5.51 11.13 16.30
CA GLN A 284 4.21 11.59 15.80
C GLN A 284 4.26 13.04 15.29
N GLU A 285 5.32 13.36 14.53
CA GLU A 285 5.62 14.75 14.12
C GLU A 285 4.62 15.29 13.10
N TYR A 286 4.02 14.44 12.27
CA TYR A 286 3.16 14.82 11.16
C TYR A 286 1.77 14.21 11.28
N PRO A 287 0.71 14.93 10.84
CA PRO A 287 -0.66 14.41 10.81
C PRO A 287 -0.90 13.46 9.62
N CYS A 288 0.00 12.51 9.42
CA CYS A 288 -0.07 11.46 8.40
C CYS A 288 0.68 10.21 8.86
N PHE A 289 0.40 9.07 8.24
CA PHE A 289 1.16 7.85 8.48
C PHE A 289 2.31 7.75 7.47
N ILE A 290 3.56 7.79 7.98
CA ILE A 290 4.77 7.71 7.17
C ILE A 290 5.13 6.25 6.97
N VAL A 291 5.44 5.86 5.73
CA VAL A 291 5.73 4.48 5.31
C VAL A 291 7.05 4.42 4.57
N ASP A 292 7.93 3.55 4.97
CA ASP A 292 9.06 3.09 4.15
C ASP A 292 8.56 1.98 3.22
N TYR A 293 8.51 2.26 1.91
CA TYR A 293 7.89 1.41 0.90
C TYR A 293 8.39 -0.05 0.95
N TYR A 294 9.70 -0.25 1.02
CA TYR A 294 10.28 -1.59 1.04
C TYR A 294 10.47 -2.14 2.45
N GLY A 295 11.01 -1.35 3.37
CA GLY A 295 11.34 -1.81 4.71
C GLY A 295 10.11 -2.18 5.54
N ASP A 296 9.09 -1.31 5.54
CA ASP A 296 7.84 -1.59 6.26
C ASP A 296 7.05 -2.73 5.59
N THR A 297 7.04 -2.80 4.24
CA THR A 297 6.37 -3.89 3.52
C THR A 297 7.03 -5.24 3.82
N SER A 298 8.37 -5.32 3.79
CA SER A 298 9.12 -6.53 4.16
C SER A 298 8.86 -6.94 5.61
N SER A 299 8.83 -5.96 6.52
CA SER A 299 8.53 -6.19 7.93
C SER A 299 7.10 -6.70 8.14
N LEU A 300 6.15 -6.15 7.41
CA LEU A 300 4.75 -6.57 7.39
C LEU A 300 4.62 -8.02 6.89
N PHE A 301 5.30 -8.37 5.78
CA PHE A 301 5.29 -9.74 5.23
C PHE A 301 5.80 -10.76 6.25
N ASN A 302 6.91 -10.44 6.95
CA ASN A 302 7.42 -11.32 7.99
C ASN A 302 6.38 -11.62 9.08
N LYS A 303 5.53 -10.66 9.42
CA LYS A 303 4.45 -10.85 10.39
C LYS A 303 3.23 -11.57 9.84
N MET A 304 3.01 -11.51 8.52
CA MET A 304 1.86 -12.12 7.86
C MET A 304 2.10 -13.57 7.44
N VAL A 305 3.28 -13.84 6.86
CA VAL A 305 3.61 -15.10 6.18
C VAL A 305 4.97 -15.67 6.58
N ASN A 306 5.61 -15.16 7.64
CA ASN A 306 6.88 -15.63 8.20
C ASN A 306 8.09 -15.53 7.26
N HIS A 307 8.05 -14.68 6.23
CA HIS A 307 9.20 -14.35 5.39
C HIS A 307 9.22 -12.86 5.03
N ARG A 308 10.34 -12.39 4.49
CA ARG A 308 10.57 -10.98 4.14
C ARG A 308 10.71 -10.76 2.64
N GLU A 309 10.38 -11.75 1.85
CA GLU A 309 10.61 -11.74 0.41
C GLU A 309 9.69 -10.75 -0.29
N LEU A 310 10.29 -9.73 -0.87
CA LEU A 310 9.64 -8.75 -1.71
C LEU A 310 9.82 -9.11 -3.19
N LEU A 311 8.78 -8.93 -3.95
CA LEU A 311 8.79 -9.08 -5.40
C LEU A 311 8.18 -7.82 -6.03
N GLU A 312 8.98 -7.08 -6.79
CA GLU A 312 8.51 -6.02 -7.67
C GLU A 312 8.76 -6.42 -9.13
N ILE A 313 7.72 -6.33 -9.96
CA ILE A 313 7.81 -6.59 -11.40
C ILE A 313 7.95 -5.25 -12.11
N GLY A 314 9.06 -5.03 -12.79
CA GLY A 314 9.34 -3.84 -13.59
C GLY A 314 8.44 -3.74 -14.82
N ALA A 315 8.29 -2.55 -15.37
CA ALA A 315 7.54 -2.33 -16.62
C ALA A 315 8.10 -3.15 -17.80
N ASP A 316 9.39 -3.47 -17.76
CA ASP A 316 10.09 -4.33 -18.72
C ASP A 316 9.98 -5.83 -18.40
N GLY A 317 9.21 -6.20 -17.38
CA GLY A 317 9.01 -7.58 -16.93
C GLY A 317 10.16 -8.15 -16.09
N ARG A 318 11.17 -7.33 -15.71
CA ARG A 318 12.23 -7.79 -14.80
C ARG A 318 11.75 -7.80 -13.37
N ILE A 319 12.20 -8.79 -12.61
CA ILE A 319 12.01 -8.83 -11.17
C ILE A 319 13.04 -7.92 -10.52
N ILE A 320 12.56 -7.00 -9.72
CA ILE A 320 13.36 -6.11 -8.91
C ILE A 320 13.28 -6.62 -7.47
N ARG A 321 14.42 -6.99 -6.91
CA ARG A 321 14.54 -7.34 -5.49
C ARG A 321 15.26 -6.21 -4.76
N PRO A 322 14.56 -5.29 -4.15
CA PRO A 322 15.14 -4.05 -3.61
C PRO A 322 16.28 -4.25 -2.61
N LEU A 323 16.30 -5.40 -1.94
CA LEU A 323 17.29 -5.69 -0.89
C LEU A 323 18.37 -6.71 -1.32
N SER A 324 18.28 -7.32 -2.50
CA SER A 324 19.19 -8.39 -2.94
C SER A 324 19.79 -8.22 -4.35
N GLY A 325 19.36 -7.24 -5.13
CA GLY A 325 19.99 -6.83 -6.40
C GLY A 325 19.94 -7.81 -7.57
N ALA A 326 19.25 -8.94 -7.48
CA ALA A 326 19.14 -9.89 -8.58
C ALA A 326 17.95 -9.58 -9.48
N GLY A 327 18.16 -9.54 -10.79
CA GLY A 327 17.11 -9.32 -11.78
C GLY A 327 16.95 -10.51 -12.71
N GLU A 328 15.87 -11.26 -12.54
CA GLU A 328 15.41 -12.27 -13.51
C GLU A 328 14.21 -11.72 -14.27
N VAL A 329 13.96 -12.24 -15.47
CA VAL A 329 12.74 -11.90 -16.22
C VAL A 329 11.57 -12.68 -15.63
N PHE A 330 10.49 -11.99 -15.26
CA PHE A 330 9.28 -12.65 -14.79
C PHE A 330 8.61 -13.38 -15.97
N PRO A 331 8.37 -14.69 -15.87
CA PRO A 331 7.79 -15.47 -16.96
C PRO A 331 6.29 -15.18 -17.10
N MET A 332 5.95 -14.20 -17.96
CA MET A 332 4.57 -13.71 -18.16
C MET A 332 3.68 -14.65 -18.97
N ASP A 333 4.26 -15.65 -19.62
CA ASP A 333 3.59 -16.62 -20.51
C ASP A 333 2.96 -17.80 -19.78
N ILE A 334 3.24 -17.96 -18.50
CA ILE A 334 2.71 -19.03 -17.65
C ILE A 334 1.77 -18.49 -16.56
N PRO A 335 0.99 -19.35 -15.87
CA PRO A 335 0.18 -18.95 -14.74
C PRO A 335 1.03 -18.28 -13.63
N LEU A 336 0.47 -17.29 -12.93
CA LEU A 336 1.16 -16.56 -11.86
C LEU A 336 1.78 -17.50 -10.82
N LYS A 337 1.07 -18.55 -10.41
CA LYS A 337 1.58 -19.52 -9.44
C LYS A 337 2.88 -20.15 -9.92
N ASP A 338 2.89 -20.66 -11.15
CA ASP A 338 4.06 -21.34 -11.74
C ASP A 338 5.21 -20.36 -11.99
N ALA A 339 4.87 -19.09 -12.28
CA ALA A 339 5.86 -18.01 -12.39
C ALA A 339 6.51 -17.72 -11.04
N LEU A 340 5.71 -17.62 -9.96
CA LEU A 340 6.21 -17.39 -8.61
C LEU A 340 7.10 -18.54 -8.12
N GLU A 341 6.73 -19.79 -8.36
CA GLU A 341 7.55 -20.97 -8.02
C GLU A 341 8.95 -20.96 -8.69
N LYS A 342 9.09 -20.31 -9.86
CA LYS A 342 10.38 -20.18 -10.54
C LYS A 342 11.27 -19.07 -9.98
N VAL A 343 10.68 -18.01 -9.44
CA VAL A 343 11.42 -16.79 -9.09
C VAL A 343 11.51 -16.53 -7.58
N MET A 344 10.59 -17.11 -6.81
CA MET A 344 10.59 -16.97 -5.35
C MET A 344 11.45 -18.07 -4.70
N PRO A 345 12.10 -17.79 -3.56
CA PRO A 345 12.93 -18.77 -2.89
C PRO A 345 12.12 -19.95 -2.35
N GLU A 346 12.75 -21.13 -2.33
CA GLU A 346 12.24 -22.28 -1.60
C GLU A 346 12.16 -21.97 -0.11
N MET A 347 11.10 -22.44 0.53
CA MET A 347 10.89 -22.29 1.96
C MET A 347 11.27 -23.58 2.70
N ASP A 348 11.94 -23.43 3.83
CA ASP A 348 12.13 -24.53 4.75
C ASP A 348 10.80 -24.86 5.45
N ILE A 349 10.11 -25.88 4.92
CA ILE A 349 8.79 -26.33 5.41
C ILE A 349 8.82 -26.73 6.90
N HIS A 350 9.99 -27.06 7.45
CA HIS A 350 10.14 -27.41 8.86
C HIS A 350 9.99 -26.21 9.80
N LEU A 351 10.21 -24.98 9.32
CA LEU A 351 10.04 -23.74 10.09
C LEU A 351 8.59 -23.23 10.11
N ILE A 352 7.73 -23.71 9.20
CA ILE A 352 6.34 -23.23 9.03
C ILE A 352 5.38 -23.89 10.06
N ARG A 353 5.80 -24.95 10.76
CA ARG A 353 4.89 -25.80 11.58
C ARG A 353 4.62 -25.34 13.02
N ASN A 354 5.05 -24.16 13.43
CA ASN A 354 4.94 -23.72 14.84
C ASN A 354 4.18 -22.40 15.00
N ASP A 355 2.94 -22.25 14.44
CA ASP A 355 1.98 -21.23 14.90
C ASP A 355 0.54 -21.76 14.83
#